data_753f7fbe1a3d7eca3693ed1b5971e0cb
#
_entry.id   753f7fbe1a3d7eca3693ed1b5971e0cb
#
_cell.length_a   1.000
_cell.length_b   1.000
_cell.length_c   1.000
_cell.angle_alpha   90.00
_cell.angle_beta   90.00
_cell.angle_gamma   90.00
#
_symmetry.space_group_name_H-M   'P 1'
#
loop_
_entity.id
_entity.type
_entity.pdbx_description
1 polymer ?
#
loop_
_entity_poly.entity_id
_entity_poly.type
_entity_poly.pdbx_seq_one_letter_code
_entity_poly.pdbx_strand_id
1 'polypeptide(L)'
;MREQRRFHRVRPNGAARVGSIFIDLKKPAIVCNVVDISAGGACIEVHGSTTIPKKFMLHHGDVQKSCRLVWQKGRRIGVSF
;
A
#
# COMPACT_ATOMS: atom_id res chain seq x y z
N MET A 1 -22.59 11.41 -15.84
CA MET A 1 -21.84 11.61 -14.62
C MET A 1 -20.35 11.54 -14.89
N ARG A 2 -19.63 12.40 -14.26
CA ARG A 2 -18.22 12.51 -14.53
C ARG A 2 -17.40 11.67 -13.55
N GLU A 3 -16.31 11.11 -14.04
CA GLU A 3 -15.39 10.37 -13.21
C GLU A 3 -14.67 11.29 -12.24
N GLN A 4 -14.68 10.91 -10.97
CA GLN A 4 -14.07 11.72 -9.92
C GLN A 4 -12.60 11.37 -9.68
N ARG A 5 -12.19 10.17 -10.04
CA ARG A 5 -10.83 9.72 -9.80
C ARG A 5 -9.96 10.02 -10.98
N ARG A 6 -8.77 10.50 -10.72
CA ARG A 6 -7.77 10.72 -11.76
C ARG A 6 -7.18 9.42 -12.27
N PHE A 7 -7.18 8.39 -11.44
CA PHE A 7 -6.53 7.13 -11.75
C PHE A 7 -7.51 5.99 -11.63
N HIS A 8 -7.39 5.07 -12.56
CA HIS A 8 -8.20 3.88 -12.55
C HIS A 8 -7.65 2.90 -11.52
N ARG A 9 -8.50 2.41 -10.63
CA ARG A 9 -8.10 1.45 -9.60
C ARG A 9 -8.43 0.05 -10.03
N VAL A 10 -7.47 -0.85 -9.79
CA VAL A 10 -7.64 -2.26 -10.11
C VAL A 10 -7.24 -3.08 -8.90
N ARG A 11 -7.74 -4.32 -8.85
CA ARG A 11 -7.37 -5.28 -7.82
C ARG A 11 -6.25 -6.16 -8.36
N PRO A 12 -5.09 -6.18 -7.70
CA PRO A 12 -4.01 -7.03 -8.17
C PRO A 12 -4.28 -8.50 -7.93
N ASN A 13 -3.62 -9.35 -8.70
CA ASN A 13 -3.73 -10.80 -8.61
C ASN A 13 -2.39 -11.41 -8.29
N GLY A 14 -2.43 -12.65 -7.74
CA GLY A 14 -1.24 -13.44 -7.54
C GLY A 14 -0.20 -12.74 -6.68
N ALA A 15 1.03 -12.72 -7.13
CA ALA A 15 2.14 -12.15 -6.37
C ALA A 15 1.96 -10.68 -6.07
N ALA A 16 1.21 -9.95 -6.92
CA ALA A 16 1.01 -8.53 -6.71
C ALA A 16 0.02 -8.22 -5.58
N ARG A 17 -0.74 -9.22 -5.10
CA ARG A 17 -1.65 -9.04 -3.96
C ARG A 17 -0.90 -8.97 -2.64
N VAL A 18 0.23 -9.62 -2.57
CA VAL A 18 1.02 -9.69 -1.34
C VAL A 18 2.11 -8.64 -1.44
N GLY A 19 2.25 -7.87 -0.39
CA GLY A 19 3.25 -6.83 -0.36
C GLY A 19 4.03 -6.85 0.94
N SER A 20 5.06 -6.06 0.97
CA SER A 20 5.89 -5.83 2.15
C SER A 20 6.14 -4.35 2.31
N ILE A 21 5.99 -3.88 3.53
CA ILE A 21 6.25 -2.50 3.89
C ILE A 21 7.60 -2.42 4.57
N PHE A 22 8.50 -1.63 4.03
CA PHE A 22 9.84 -1.41 4.58
C PHE A 22 9.89 -0.03 5.18
N ILE A 23 10.03 0.03 6.51
CA ILE A 23 10.10 1.27 7.25
C ILE A 23 11.54 1.69 7.46
N ASP A 24 12.37 0.72 7.80
CA ASP A 24 13.77 0.94 8.16
C ASP A 24 14.54 -0.30 7.73
N LEU A 25 15.76 -0.10 7.22
CA LEU A 25 16.61 -1.20 6.81
C LEU A 25 16.94 -2.14 7.96
N LYS A 26 16.88 -1.64 9.18
CA LYS A 26 17.22 -2.41 10.37
C LYS A 26 16.04 -3.16 10.97
N LYS A 27 14.85 -2.94 10.45
CA LYS A 27 13.63 -3.56 10.96
C LYS A 27 13.08 -4.55 9.94
N PRO A 28 12.41 -5.61 10.40
CA PRO A 28 11.81 -6.55 9.46
C PRO A 28 10.67 -5.89 8.70
N ALA A 29 10.44 -6.36 7.50
CA ALA A 29 9.35 -5.89 6.68
C ALA A 29 8.02 -6.32 7.28
N ILE A 30 6.99 -5.50 7.05
CA ILE A 30 5.63 -5.79 7.50
C ILE A 30 4.88 -6.38 6.31
N VAL A 31 4.40 -7.60 6.47
CA VAL A 31 3.62 -8.26 5.41
C VAL A 31 2.25 -7.59 5.31
N CYS A 32 1.80 -7.37 4.09
CA CYS A 32 0.51 -6.74 3.85
C CYS A 32 -0.13 -7.31 2.59
N ASN A 33 -1.40 -6.97 2.39
CA ASN A 33 -2.12 -7.30 1.17
C ASN A 33 -2.49 -6.01 0.46
N VAL A 34 -2.30 -6.00 -0.84
CA VAL A 34 -2.71 -4.86 -1.67
C VAL A 34 -4.15 -5.10 -2.08
N VAL A 35 -5.07 -4.28 -1.57
CA VAL A 35 -6.49 -4.42 -1.82
C VAL A 35 -6.83 -3.89 -3.21
N ASP A 36 -6.35 -2.70 -3.51
CA ASP A 36 -6.45 -2.15 -4.86
C ASP A 36 -5.30 -1.19 -5.09
N ILE A 37 -5.04 -0.89 -6.33
CA ILE A 37 -3.90 -0.07 -6.72
C ILE A 37 -4.24 0.75 -7.95
N SER A 38 -3.63 1.93 -8.03
CA SER A 38 -3.71 2.79 -9.20
C SER A 38 -2.35 3.46 -9.40
N ALA A 39 -2.22 4.25 -10.45
CA ALA A 39 -0.97 4.97 -10.68
C ALA A 39 -0.66 5.95 -9.56
N GLY A 40 -1.66 6.48 -8.89
CA GLY A 40 -1.48 7.49 -7.85
C GLY A 40 -1.41 6.97 -6.43
N GLY A 41 -1.74 5.71 -6.19
CA GLY A 41 -1.72 5.19 -4.84
C GLY A 41 -2.34 3.82 -4.70
N ALA A 42 -2.57 3.39 -3.47
CA ALA A 42 -3.11 2.07 -3.20
C ALA A 42 -3.86 2.05 -1.88
N CYS A 43 -4.73 1.06 -1.75
CA CYS A 43 -5.33 0.67 -0.48
C CYS A 43 -4.66 -0.63 -0.05
N ILE A 44 -4.17 -0.66 1.16
CA ILE A 44 -3.37 -1.78 1.67
C ILE A 44 -3.97 -2.25 2.98
N GLU A 45 -4.02 -3.55 3.16
CA GLU A 45 -4.43 -4.15 4.42
C GLU A 45 -3.20 -4.68 5.13
N VAL A 46 -2.98 -4.21 6.35
CA VAL A 46 -1.82 -4.57 7.15
C VAL A 46 -2.24 -5.58 8.20
N HIS A 47 -1.42 -6.60 8.42
CA HIS A 47 -1.69 -7.62 9.41
C HIS A 47 -1.08 -7.20 10.75
N GLY A 48 -1.88 -7.36 11.82
CA GLY A 48 -1.43 -7.07 13.16
C GLY A 48 -1.58 -5.62 13.57
N SER A 49 -1.15 -5.32 14.78
CA SER A 49 -1.22 -3.98 15.37
C SER A 49 0.12 -3.29 15.19
N THR A 50 0.29 -2.65 14.06
CA THR A 50 1.55 -1.98 13.77
C THR A 50 1.29 -0.52 13.47
N THR A 51 2.12 0.33 14.04
CA THR A 51 2.09 1.75 13.72
C THR A 51 2.81 1.97 12.40
N ILE A 52 2.10 2.52 11.43
CA ILE A 52 2.67 2.78 10.12
C ILE A 52 3.13 4.23 10.07
N PRO A 53 4.40 4.49 9.71
CA PRO A 53 4.88 5.87 9.60
C PRO A 53 4.29 6.55 8.38
N LYS A 54 4.49 7.86 8.31
CA LYS A 54 3.94 8.66 7.21
C LYS A 54 4.59 8.35 5.88
N LYS A 55 5.82 7.86 5.88
CA LYS A 55 6.55 7.52 4.67
C LYS A 55 7.17 6.14 4.83
N PHE A 56 7.10 5.36 3.77
CA PHE A 56 7.69 4.03 3.76
C PHE A 56 7.80 3.54 2.32
N MET A 57 8.50 2.42 2.15
CA MET A 57 8.64 1.78 0.85
C MET A 57 7.71 0.58 0.77
N LEU A 58 6.95 0.47 -0.28
CA LEU A 58 6.09 -0.69 -0.54
C LEU A 58 6.68 -1.52 -1.66
N HIS A 59 6.81 -2.82 -1.39
CA HIS A 59 7.20 -3.80 -2.41
C HIS A 59 6.02 -4.73 -2.64
N HIS A 60 5.61 -4.88 -3.89
CA HIS A 60 4.58 -5.86 -4.24
C HIS A 60 4.84 -6.36 -5.65
N GLY A 61 4.81 -7.68 -5.83
CA GLY A 61 5.24 -8.26 -7.08
C GLY A 61 6.65 -7.79 -7.42
N ASP A 62 6.83 -7.27 -8.62
CA ASP A 62 8.11 -6.71 -9.05
C ASP A 62 8.19 -5.21 -8.88
N VAL A 63 7.24 -4.62 -8.16
CA VAL A 63 7.11 -3.18 -8.06
C VAL A 63 7.59 -2.70 -6.70
N GLN A 64 8.34 -1.60 -6.71
CA GLN A 64 8.76 -0.88 -5.51
C GLN A 64 8.27 0.54 -5.61
N LYS A 65 7.56 1.01 -4.59
CA LYS A 65 6.99 2.35 -4.58
C LYS A 65 7.28 3.04 -3.27
N SER A 66 7.76 4.27 -3.36
CA SER A 66 7.85 5.15 -2.20
C SER A 66 6.45 5.65 -1.89
N CYS A 67 5.98 5.44 -0.67
CA CYS A 67 4.60 5.71 -0.30
C CYS A 67 4.50 6.74 0.80
N ARG A 68 3.40 7.49 0.76
CA ARG A 68 3.02 8.41 1.82
C ARG A 68 1.67 7.95 2.36
N LEU A 69 1.58 7.82 3.67
CA LEU A 69 0.33 7.45 4.34
C LEU A 69 -0.65 8.61 4.26
N VAL A 70 -1.82 8.36 3.70
CA VAL A 70 -2.88 9.36 3.55
C VAL A 70 -3.93 9.21 4.65
N TRP A 71 -4.34 7.97 4.91
CA TRP A 71 -5.31 7.69 5.96
C TRP A 71 -5.09 6.29 6.49
N GLN A 72 -5.60 6.06 7.69
CA GLN A 72 -5.56 4.75 8.31
C GLN A 72 -6.88 4.52 9.05
N LYS A 73 -7.47 3.36 8.81
CA LYS A 73 -8.71 2.98 9.47
C LYS A 73 -8.67 1.47 9.72
N GLY A 74 -8.60 1.08 10.97
CA GLY A 74 -8.46 -0.32 11.33
C GLY A 74 -7.18 -0.89 10.74
N ARG A 75 -7.32 -1.98 10.00
CA ARG A 75 -6.18 -2.65 9.35
C ARG A 75 -5.87 -2.10 7.96
N ARG A 76 -6.69 -1.18 7.47
CA ARG A 76 -6.50 -0.65 6.13
C ARG A 76 -5.87 0.72 6.16
N ILE A 77 -5.00 0.95 5.22
CA ILE A 77 -4.36 2.24 5.02
C ILE A 77 -4.47 2.63 3.56
N GLY A 78 -4.60 3.92 3.33
CA GLY A 78 -4.53 4.48 1.99
C GLY A 78 -3.22 5.20 1.83
N VAL A 79 -2.55 4.95 0.73
CA VAL A 79 -1.25 5.55 0.47
C VAL A 79 -1.24 6.23 -0.89
N SER A 80 -0.40 7.25 -1.01
CA SER A 80 -0.11 7.89 -2.29
C SER A 80 1.33 7.59 -2.68
N PHE A 81 1.54 7.49 -3.97
CA PHE A 81 2.86 7.26 -4.53
C PHE A 81 3.57 8.56 -4.88
#